data_48661c5159f33ddbcdbe2ccca1ccf3c5
#
_entry.id   48661c5159f33ddbcdbe2ccca1ccf3c5
#
_cell.length_a   1.000
_cell.length_b   1.000
_cell.length_c   1.000
_cell.angle_alpha   90.00
_cell.angle_beta   90.00
_cell.angle_gamma   90.00
#
_symmetry.space_group_name_H-M   'P 1'
#
loop_
_entity.id
_entity.type
_entity.pdbx_description
1 polymer ?
#
loop_
_entity_poly.entity_id
_entity_poly.type
_entity_poly.pdbx_seq_one_letter_code
_entity_poly.pdbx_strand_id
1 'polypeptide(L)'
;MRRVVVGMALLVGLVAPEARADGWSAMSGQTLGTGGGMVWGQFGWPGISADLAYGVSPTLDLGGRFAFNYGEEGITDTGVLGLKFQFTLRGQLVKKPKFDLALRFDPGLLLYFPSNTTVVGMTFPVGLEFGFPITPVFRANGSFDIPFWITFSPSPVEGWIPILFGGGVEYLFERDLALTARIKMGPSISTLNRTKNTFFTLYFLLGVAYRF
;
A
#
# COMPACT_ATOMS: atom_id res chain seq x y z
N MET A 1 -32.25 10.27 9.16
CA MET A 1 -30.98 10.01 8.47
C MET A 1 -30.29 8.66 8.80
N ARG A 2 -30.47 8.06 9.98
CA ARG A 2 -29.87 6.75 10.36
C ARG A 2 -30.37 5.52 9.56
N ARG A 3 -31.57 5.57 8.98
CA ARG A 3 -32.18 4.40 8.27
C ARG A 3 -31.69 4.20 6.83
N VAL A 4 -31.13 5.21 6.19
CA VAL A 4 -30.65 5.13 4.78
C VAL A 4 -29.30 4.45 4.67
N VAL A 5 -28.42 4.63 5.67
CA VAL A 5 -27.07 4.03 5.67
C VAL A 5 -27.11 2.51 5.88
N VAL A 6 -28.05 2.03 6.72
CA VAL A 6 -28.23 0.59 6.96
C VAL A 6 -28.83 -0.11 5.74
N GLY A 7 -29.71 0.55 4.97
CA GLY A 7 -30.30 0.02 3.75
C GLY A 7 -29.28 -0.19 2.62
N MET A 8 -28.28 0.68 2.51
CA MET A 8 -27.26 0.59 1.47
C MET A 8 -26.25 -0.53 1.75
N ALA A 9 -25.92 -0.77 3.02
CA ALA A 9 -25.05 -1.89 3.42
C ALA A 9 -25.72 -3.27 3.24
N LEU A 10 -27.04 -3.34 3.38
CA LEU A 10 -27.81 -4.58 3.17
C LEU A 10 -28.03 -4.91 1.68
N LEU A 11 -28.16 -3.91 0.82
CA LEU A 11 -28.32 -4.12 -0.64
C LEU A 11 -27.04 -4.62 -1.33
N VAL A 12 -25.87 -4.23 -0.84
CA VAL A 12 -24.59 -4.71 -1.36
C VAL A 12 -24.35 -6.20 -0.98
N GLY A 13 -24.91 -6.67 0.12
CA GLY A 13 -24.80 -8.06 0.57
C GLY A 13 -25.64 -9.08 -0.21
N LEU A 14 -26.65 -8.61 -0.99
CA LEU A 14 -27.63 -9.50 -1.65
C LEU A 14 -27.29 -9.85 -3.11
N VAL A 15 -26.26 -9.29 -3.69
CA VAL A 15 -25.86 -9.46 -5.11
C VAL A 15 -24.45 -10.06 -5.24
N ALA A 16 -23.89 -10.60 -4.16
CA ALA A 16 -22.59 -11.26 -4.27
C ALA A 16 -22.77 -12.60 -5.00
N PRO A 17 -22.27 -12.77 -6.25
CA PRO A 17 -22.10 -14.10 -6.80
C PRO A 17 -21.24 -14.91 -5.83
N GLU A 18 -21.43 -16.24 -5.78
CA GLU A 18 -20.53 -17.14 -5.04
C GLU A 18 -19.10 -17.06 -5.61
N ALA A 19 -18.42 -15.93 -5.40
CA ALA A 19 -17.00 -15.81 -5.64
C ALA A 19 -16.31 -16.67 -4.59
N ARG A 20 -16.03 -17.92 -4.93
CA ARG A 20 -15.03 -18.70 -4.19
C ARG A 20 -13.76 -17.88 -4.24
N ALA A 21 -13.42 -17.30 -3.10
CA ALA A 21 -12.16 -16.57 -2.93
C ALA A 21 -11.02 -17.60 -3.10
N ASP A 22 -10.56 -17.79 -4.33
CA ASP A 22 -9.29 -18.47 -4.62
C ASP A 22 -8.15 -17.60 -4.09
N GLY A 23 -8.23 -17.38 -2.82
CA GLY A 23 -7.16 -17.01 -1.94
C GLY A 23 -6.11 -16.01 -2.45
N TRP A 24 -6.47 -14.91 -3.13
CA TRP A 24 -5.56 -13.81 -3.44
C TRP A 24 -5.99 -12.51 -2.76
N SER A 25 -5.07 -11.59 -2.60
CA SER A 25 -5.35 -10.25 -2.08
C SER A 25 -4.30 -9.25 -2.58
N ALA A 26 -4.75 -8.03 -2.82
CA ALA A 26 -3.87 -6.91 -3.14
C ALA A 26 -3.20 -6.35 -1.88
N MET A 27 -3.87 -6.42 -0.71
CA MET A 27 -3.51 -5.67 0.49
C MET A 27 -3.11 -6.53 1.68
N SER A 28 -3.36 -7.86 1.65
CA SER A 28 -3.11 -8.73 2.80
C SER A 28 -1.84 -9.57 2.65
N GLY A 29 -1.61 -10.44 3.64
CA GLY A 29 -0.54 -11.42 3.62
C GLY A 29 -0.69 -12.53 2.58
N GLN A 30 -1.80 -12.56 1.84
CA GLN A 30 -2.06 -13.61 0.87
C GLN A 30 -1.44 -13.30 -0.49
N THR A 31 -0.56 -14.18 -0.96
CA THR A 31 0.11 -14.11 -2.27
C THR A 31 -0.82 -14.48 -3.42
N LEU A 32 -0.40 -14.15 -4.64
CA LEU A 32 -1.11 -14.47 -5.87
C LEU A 32 -1.06 -15.96 -6.22
N GLY A 33 -0.10 -16.69 -5.63
CA GLY A 33 0.20 -18.07 -6.00
C GLY A 33 1.00 -18.16 -7.29
N THR A 34 1.59 -19.32 -7.56
CA THR A 34 2.45 -19.55 -8.72
C THR A 34 1.72 -19.26 -10.03
N GLY A 35 2.25 -18.37 -10.85
CA GLY A 35 1.73 -18.02 -12.17
C GLY A 35 0.60 -16.99 -12.17
N GLY A 36 0.07 -16.57 -11.00
CA GLY A 36 -0.92 -15.51 -10.92
C GLY A 36 -0.29 -14.14 -11.15
N GLY A 37 -0.95 -13.28 -11.94
CA GLY A 37 -0.57 -11.89 -12.14
C GLY A 37 -1.59 -10.93 -11.53
N MET A 38 -1.17 -9.71 -11.19
CA MET A 38 -2.06 -8.66 -10.68
C MET A 38 -1.58 -7.29 -11.14
N VAL A 39 -2.53 -6.47 -11.53
CA VAL A 39 -2.35 -5.01 -11.66
C VAL A 39 -3.19 -4.34 -10.59
N TRP A 40 -2.62 -3.38 -9.86
CA TRP A 40 -3.32 -2.65 -8.80
C TRP A 40 -3.08 -1.14 -8.94
N GLY A 41 -4.13 -0.42 -9.30
CA GLY A 41 -4.15 1.05 -9.32
C GLY A 41 -4.65 1.60 -8.00
N GLN A 42 -4.00 2.65 -7.48
CA GLN A 42 -4.40 3.33 -6.26
C GLN A 42 -4.37 4.84 -6.46
N PHE A 43 -5.25 5.57 -5.80
CA PHE A 43 -5.30 7.03 -5.79
C PHE A 43 -5.71 7.54 -4.41
N GLY A 44 -5.29 8.73 -4.09
CA GLY A 44 -5.58 9.40 -2.82
C GLY A 44 -4.38 10.23 -2.35
N TRP A 45 -4.20 10.38 -1.05
CA TRP A 45 -3.05 11.08 -0.49
C TRP A 45 -1.95 10.08 -0.11
N PRO A 46 -0.66 10.27 -0.48
CA PRO A 46 -0.08 11.50 -1.09
C PRO A 46 -0.03 11.49 -2.62
N GLY A 47 -0.67 10.54 -3.33
CA GLY A 47 -0.54 10.46 -4.76
C GLY A 47 -1.36 9.35 -5.42
N ILE A 48 -0.96 9.00 -6.62
CA ILE A 48 -1.46 7.86 -7.38
C ILE A 48 -0.35 6.84 -7.60
N SER A 49 -0.70 5.57 -7.66
CA SER A 49 0.27 4.51 -7.98
C SER A 49 -0.35 3.40 -8.83
N ALA A 50 0.52 2.72 -9.57
CA ALA A 50 0.23 1.49 -10.27
C ALA A 50 1.25 0.43 -9.87
N ASP A 51 0.76 -0.72 -9.43
CA ASP A 51 1.55 -1.89 -9.08
C ASP A 51 1.30 -2.99 -10.11
N LEU A 52 2.35 -3.66 -10.55
CA LEU A 52 2.30 -4.92 -11.27
C LEU A 52 2.97 -5.97 -10.39
N ALA A 53 2.29 -7.09 -10.12
CA ALA A 53 2.83 -8.18 -9.32
C ALA A 53 2.62 -9.52 -10.01
N TYR A 54 3.54 -10.46 -9.77
CA TYR A 54 3.50 -11.81 -10.30
C TYR A 54 3.90 -12.81 -9.22
N GLY A 55 3.10 -13.86 -9.04
CA GLY A 55 3.35 -14.96 -8.12
C GLY A 55 4.40 -15.91 -8.66
N VAL A 56 5.63 -15.82 -8.18
CA VAL A 56 6.74 -16.70 -8.59
C VAL A 56 6.74 -18.04 -7.86
N SER A 57 6.08 -18.09 -6.70
CA SER A 57 5.87 -19.31 -5.94
C SER A 57 4.55 -19.22 -5.14
N PRO A 58 4.12 -20.31 -4.46
CA PRO A 58 2.93 -20.26 -3.62
C PRO A 58 3.00 -19.23 -2.47
N THR A 59 4.21 -18.79 -2.09
CA THR A 59 4.43 -17.91 -0.94
C THR A 59 5.21 -16.64 -1.27
N LEU A 60 5.52 -16.38 -2.55
CA LEU A 60 6.32 -15.23 -2.96
C LEU A 60 5.76 -14.59 -4.22
N ASP A 61 5.49 -13.28 -4.13
CA ASP A 61 5.21 -12.41 -5.26
C ASP A 61 6.37 -11.45 -5.48
N LEU A 62 6.69 -11.20 -6.75
CA LEU A 62 7.61 -10.17 -7.22
C LEU A 62 6.85 -9.17 -8.10
N GLY A 63 7.31 -7.93 -8.12
CA GLY A 63 6.64 -6.94 -8.94
C GLY A 63 7.39 -5.62 -9.04
N GLY A 64 6.66 -4.64 -9.57
CA GLY A 64 7.11 -3.26 -9.66
C GLY A 64 5.99 -2.31 -9.33
N ARG A 65 6.34 -1.16 -8.78
CA ARG A 65 5.44 -0.04 -8.52
C ARG A 65 5.98 1.21 -9.17
N PHE A 66 5.10 1.90 -9.85
CA PHE A 66 5.26 3.29 -10.22
C PHE A 66 4.32 4.15 -9.38
N ALA A 67 4.81 5.24 -8.81
CA ALA A 67 3.97 6.20 -8.10
C ALA A 67 4.29 7.64 -8.53
N PHE A 68 3.22 8.41 -8.68
CA PHE A 68 3.26 9.85 -8.85
C PHE A 68 2.66 10.50 -7.59
N ASN A 69 3.49 11.21 -6.84
CA ASN A 69 3.10 11.89 -5.62
C ASN A 69 2.88 13.38 -5.90
N TYR A 70 1.83 13.94 -5.32
CA TYR A 70 1.59 15.38 -5.23
C TYR A 70 1.72 15.89 -3.78
N GLY A 71 2.11 14.99 -2.86
CA GLY A 71 2.54 15.26 -1.50
C GLY A 71 3.85 14.56 -1.20
N GLU A 72 4.67 15.13 -0.34
CA GLU A 72 5.90 14.49 0.11
C GLU A 72 5.59 13.38 1.11
N GLU A 73 6.17 12.19 0.90
CA GLU A 73 6.00 11.06 1.79
C GLU A 73 6.66 11.35 3.15
N GLY A 74 5.90 11.18 4.23
CA GLY A 74 6.34 11.50 5.58
C GLY A 74 6.01 12.93 6.03
N ILE A 75 5.48 13.78 5.16
CA ILE A 75 5.08 15.16 5.46
C ILE A 75 3.65 15.38 4.96
N THR A 76 2.76 15.87 5.83
CA THR A 76 1.34 16.01 5.50
C THR A 76 0.96 17.37 4.89
N ASP A 77 1.82 18.38 5.02
CA ASP A 77 1.50 19.79 4.75
C ASP A 77 2.19 20.34 3.50
N THR A 78 3.08 19.59 2.87
CA THR A 78 3.81 20.04 1.67
C THR A 78 3.31 19.37 0.41
N GLY A 79 2.79 20.16 -0.52
CA GLY A 79 2.48 19.72 -1.89
C GLY A 79 3.75 19.73 -2.74
N VAL A 80 4.43 18.61 -2.85
CA VAL A 80 5.63 18.45 -3.70
C VAL A 80 5.38 17.35 -4.71
N LEU A 81 5.56 17.66 -5.99
CA LEU A 81 5.47 16.66 -7.05
C LEU A 81 6.65 15.69 -6.94
N GLY A 82 6.37 14.41 -7.12
CA GLY A 82 7.40 13.39 -7.07
C GLY A 82 7.06 12.13 -7.87
N LEU A 83 8.11 11.41 -8.22
CA LEU A 83 8.03 10.11 -8.90
C LEU A 83 8.76 9.06 -8.07
N LYS A 84 8.19 7.87 -8.00
CA LYS A 84 8.84 6.71 -7.40
C LYS A 84 8.76 5.50 -8.33
N PHE A 85 9.87 4.79 -8.43
CA PHE A 85 9.99 3.53 -9.13
C PHE A 85 10.52 2.50 -8.13
N GLN A 86 9.71 1.51 -7.81
CA GLN A 86 10.05 0.52 -6.79
C GLN A 86 9.96 -0.89 -7.37
N PHE A 87 10.89 -1.73 -6.99
CA PHE A 87 10.73 -3.17 -7.08
C PHE A 87 9.94 -3.63 -5.86
N THR A 88 9.00 -4.55 -6.01
CA THR A 88 8.16 -5.03 -4.92
C THR A 88 8.37 -6.51 -4.66
N LEU A 89 8.50 -6.86 -3.40
CA LEU A 89 8.72 -8.20 -2.89
C LEU A 89 7.70 -8.45 -1.79
N ARG A 90 6.85 -9.48 -1.91
CA ARG A 90 5.89 -9.87 -0.88
C ARG A 90 6.03 -11.36 -0.59
N GLY A 91 6.50 -11.69 0.62
CA GLY A 91 6.65 -13.05 1.10
C GLY A 91 5.60 -13.40 2.13
N GLN A 92 4.78 -14.43 1.88
CA GLN A 92 3.78 -14.92 2.81
C GLN A 92 4.44 -15.70 3.94
N LEU A 93 4.25 -15.26 5.19
CA LEU A 93 4.79 -15.87 6.40
C LEU A 93 3.79 -16.83 7.04
N VAL A 94 2.51 -16.45 7.04
CA VAL A 94 1.43 -17.22 7.66
C VAL A 94 0.24 -17.26 6.73
N LYS A 95 -0.36 -18.43 6.57
CA LYS A 95 -1.65 -18.63 5.89
C LYS A 95 -2.53 -19.53 6.75
N LYS A 96 -3.58 -18.96 7.32
CA LYS A 96 -4.62 -19.68 8.08
C LYS A 96 -6.00 -19.26 7.56
N PRO A 97 -7.06 -20.05 7.78
CA PRO A 97 -8.39 -19.72 7.27
C PRO A 97 -8.94 -18.35 7.70
N LYS A 98 -8.54 -17.85 8.86
CA LYS A 98 -9.03 -16.57 9.41
C LYS A 98 -7.95 -15.49 9.52
N PHE A 99 -6.73 -15.78 9.11
CA PHE A 99 -5.60 -14.86 9.26
C PHE A 99 -4.49 -15.19 8.28
N ASP A 100 -3.98 -14.18 7.63
CA ASP A 100 -2.76 -14.25 6.84
C ASP A 100 -1.79 -13.12 7.21
N LEU A 101 -0.50 -13.35 6.96
CA LEU A 101 0.59 -12.42 7.25
C LEU A 101 1.64 -12.53 6.15
N ALA A 102 2.08 -11.38 5.64
CA ALA A 102 3.24 -11.28 4.78
C ALA A 102 4.23 -10.22 5.25
N LEU A 103 5.48 -10.44 4.88
CA LEU A 103 6.51 -9.42 4.85
C LEU A 103 6.54 -8.79 3.46
N ARG A 104 6.62 -7.47 3.40
CA ARG A 104 6.78 -6.70 2.17
C ARG A 104 8.05 -5.87 2.21
N PHE A 105 8.74 -5.80 1.06
CA PHE A 105 9.93 -4.98 0.87
C PHE A 105 9.90 -4.35 -0.53
N ASP A 106 9.91 -3.01 -0.59
CA ASP A 106 9.72 -2.26 -1.83
C ASP A 106 10.88 -1.28 -2.10
N PRO A 107 12.13 -1.74 -2.33
CA PRO A 107 13.25 -0.85 -2.61
C PRO A 107 13.07 -0.13 -3.94
N GLY A 108 13.57 1.12 -4.03
CA GLY A 108 13.45 1.86 -5.27
C GLY A 108 14.07 3.23 -5.28
N LEU A 109 13.87 3.91 -6.39
CA LEU A 109 14.29 5.28 -6.62
C LEU A 109 13.16 6.25 -6.31
N LEU A 110 13.49 7.42 -5.78
CA LEU A 110 12.57 8.53 -5.62
C LEU A 110 13.16 9.81 -6.24
N LEU A 111 12.26 10.58 -6.84
CA LEU A 111 12.56 11.91 -7.40
C LEU A 111 11.49 12.85 -6.89
N TYR A 112 11.87 13.94 -6.24
CA TYR A 112 10.96 15.02 -5.87
C TYR A 112 11.37 16.32 -6.56
N PHE A 113 10.38 17.14 -6.89
CA PHE A 113 10.53 18.39 -7.63
C PHE A 113 10.01 19.58 -6.80
N PRO A 114 10.64 19.91 -5.65
CA PRO A 114 10.35 21.16 -4.98
C PRO A 114 10.79 22.34 -5.87
N SER A 115 10.21 23.52 -5.63
CA SER A 115 10.47 24.71 -6.45
C SER A 115 11.98 24.91 -6.72
N ASN A 116 12.35 24.90 -7.99
CA ASN A 116 13.72 25.16 -8.50
C ASN A 116 14.80 24.11 -8.14
N THR A 117 14.45 22.94 -7.66
CA THR A 117 15.42 21.91 -7.28
C THR A 117 14.86 20.51 -7.60
N THR A 118 15.74 19.57 -7.94
CA THR A 118 15.38 18.15 -8.05
C THR A 118 16.04 17.39 -6.91
N VAL A 119 15.21 16.76 -6.08
CA VAL A 119 15.66 15.86 -5.02
C VAL A 119 15.72 14.45 -5.56
N VAL A 120 16.88 13.82 -5.47
CA VAL A 120 17.13 12.45 -5.90
C VAL A 120 17.44 11.59 -4.67
N GLY A 121 16.82 10.43 -4.56
CA GLY A 121 17.04 9.54 -3.44
C GLY A 121 16.67 8.10 -3.72
N MET A 122 16.76 7.29 -2.68
CA MET A 122 16.32 5.91 -2.66
C MET A 122 15.34 5.69 -1.51
N THR A 123 14.45 4.73 -1.68
CA THR A 123 13.47 4.32 -0.68
C THR A 123 13.60 2.82 -0.41
N PHE A 124 13.41 2.40 0.84
CA PHE A 124 13.54 1.02 1.30
C PHE A 124 12.38 0.67 2.24
N PRO A 125 11.13 0.73 1.77
CA PRO A 125 9.99 0.38 2.59
C PRO A 125 10.04 -1.09 2.99
N VAL A 126 9.92 -1.33 4.29
CA VAL A 126 9.70 -2.66 4.87
C VAL A 126 8.38 -2.62 5.60
N GLY A 127 7.54 -3.64 5.44
CA GLY A 127 6.25 -3.69 6.10
C GLY A 127 5.76 -5.10 6.37
N LEU A 128 4.86 -5.20 7.35
CA LEU A 128 4.05 -6.38 7.61
C LEU A 128 2.62 -6.08 7.16
N GLU A 129 2.04 -6.99 6.39
CA GLU A 129 0.66 -6.93 5.92
C GLU A 129 -0.14 -8.07 6.54
N PHE A 130 -1.26 -7.74 7.17
CA PHE A 130 -2.15 -8.66 7.87
C PHE A 130 -3.49 -8.73 7.13
N GLY A 131 -4.04 -9.93 6.98
CA GLY A 131 -5.36 -10.14 6.40
C GLY A 131 -6.28 -10.91 7.34
N PHE A 132 -7.52 -10.45 7.42
CA PHE A 132 -8.61 -11.07 8.19
C PHE A 132 -9.81 -11.29 7.25
N PRO A 133 -9.93 -12.46 6.60
CA PRO A 133 -11.11 -12.78 5.80
C PRO A 133 -12.36 -12.80 6.69
N ILE A 134 -13.30 -11.88 6.46
CA ILE A 134 -14.58 -11.79 7.20
C ILE A 134 -15.63 -12.60 6.48
N THR A 135 -15.69 -12.47 5.16
CA THR A 135 -16.53 -13.28 4.27
C THR A 135 -15.70 -13.72 3.05
N PRO A 136 -16.22 -14.59 2.17
CA PRO A 136 -15.52 -14.94 0.93
C PRO A 136 -15.17 -13.76 0.03
N VAL A 137 -15.93 -12.65 0.11
CA VAL A 137 -15.77 -11.46 -0.74
C VAL A 137 -15.26 -10.21 0.01
N PHE A 138 -15.22 -10.24 1.34
CA PHE A 138 -14.84 -9.09 2.15
C PHE A 138 -13.74 -9.44 3.14
N ARG A 139 -12.68 -8.63 3.13
CA ARG A 139 -11.51 -8.79 3.99
C ARG A 139 -11.19 -7.47 4.68
N ALA A 140 -10.91 -7.53 5.98
CA ALA A 140 -10.24 -6.47 6.69
C ALA A 140 -8.73 -6.70 6.64
N ASN A 141 -7.97 -5.61 6.54
CA ASN A 141 -6.52 -5.64 6.44
C ASN A 141 -5.90 -4.70 7.47
N GLY A 142 -4.74 -5.07 7.96
CA GLY A 142 -3.89 -4.23 8.79
C GLY A 142 -2.49 -4.17 8.22
N SER A 143 -1.73 -3.15 8.57
CA SER A 143 -0.31 -3.07 8.22
C SER A 143 0.51 -2.37 9.28
N PHE A 144 1.78 -2.73 9.32
CA PHE A 144 2.82 -1.99 10.02
C PHE A 144 3.95 -1.76 9.03
N ASP A 145 4.29 -0.50 8.75
CA ASP A 145 5.22 -0.13 7.69
C ASP A 145 6.30 0.82 8.20
N ILE A 146 7.52 0.63 7.74
CA ILE A 146 8.66 1.53 7.93
C ILE A 146 9.18 1.90 6.54
N PRO A 147 8.58 2.90 5.87
CA PRO A 147 9.01 3.34 4.54
C PRO A 147 10.24 4.26 4.64
N PHE A 148 11.38 3.70 5.04
CA PHE A 148 12.65 4.43 5.11
C PHE A 148 13.07 4.96 3.74
N TRP A 149 13.53 6.21 3.70
CA TRP A 149 14.13 6.80 2.49
C TRP A 149 15.29 7.74 2.82
N ILE A 150 16.17 7.89 1.85
CA ILE A 150 17.35 8.73 1.92
C ILE A 150 17.51 9.53 0.62
N THR A 151 17.80 10.81 0.72
CA THR A 151 18.07 11.68 -0.42
C THR A 151 19.55 11.99 -0.50
N PHE A 152 20.09 12.06 -1.73
CA PHE A 152 21.49 12.29 -2.00
C PHE A 152 21.74 13.66 -2.63
N SER A 153 20.75 14.25 -3.26
CA SER A 153 20.83 15.53 -3.94
C SER A 153 19.54 16.32 -3.69
N PRO A 154 19.59 17.62 -3.43
CA PRO A 154 20.83 18.39 -3.18
C PRO A 154 21.48 18.03 -1.84
N SER A 155 22.75 18.35 -1.67
CA SER A 155 23.43 18.27 -0.38
C SER A 155 22.84 19.26 0.63
N PRO A 156 22.72 18.90 1.94
CA PRO A 156 23.20 17.69 2.58
C PRO A 156 22.30 16.46 2.35
N VAL A 157 22.85 15.28 2.55
CA VAL A 157 22.10 14.01 2.57
C VAL A 157 21.08 14.05 3.70
N GLU A 158 19.84 13.71 3.39
CA GLU A 158 18.73 13.64 4.35
C GLU A 158 18.15 12.23 4.39
N GLY A 159 17.70 11.82 5.57
CA GLY A 159 17.05 10.53 5.76
C GLY A 159 15.83 10.66 6.65
N TRP A 160 14.82 9.84 6.35
CA TRP A 160 13.56 9.81 7.05
C TRP A 160 13.13 8.39 7.36
N ILE A 161 12.61 8.19 8.56
CA ILE A 161 12.05 6.92 9.01
C ILE A 161 10.61 7.18 9.48
N PRO A 162 9.62 7.07 8.60
CA PRO A 162 8.24 6.98 9.01
C PRO A 162 7.96 5.63 9.69
N ILE A 163 7.14 5.65 10.74
CA ILE A 163 6.65 4.46 11.42
C ILE A 163 5.13 4.50 11.32
N LEU A 164 4.58 3.69 10.44
CA LEU A 164 3.18 3.78 10.06
C LEU A 164 2.40 2.54 10.50
N PHE A 165 1.25 2.77 11.09
CA PHE A 165 0.22 1.78 11.33
C PHE A 165 -0.91 1.99 10.34
N GLY A 166 -1.39 0.93 9.73
CA GLY A 166 -2.43 1.00 8.73
C GLY A 166 -3.56 0.03 8.97
N GLY A 167 -4.70 0.39 8.40
CA GLY A 167 -5.87 -0.48 8.31
C GLY A 167 -6.59 -0.23 7.00
N GLY A 168 -7.37 -1.20 6.56
CA GLY A 168 -8.12 -1.09 5.33
C GLY A 168 -9.10 -2.23 5.12
N VAL A 169 -9.80 -2.13 4.01
CA VAL A 169 -10.76 -3.14 3.58
C VAL A 169 -10.55 -3.45 2.11
N GLU A 170 -10.81 -4.68 1.76
CA GLU A 170 -10.79 -5.20 0.41
C GLU A 170 -12.10 -5.93 0.13
N TYR A 171 -12.74 -5.58 -0.98
CA TYR A 171 -13.98 -6.16 -1.45
C TYR A 171 -13.78 -6.75 -2.83
N LEU A 172 -13.92 -8.06 -2.95
CA LEU A 172 -13.92 -8.78 -4.22
C LEU A 172 -15.26 -8.55 -4.90
N PHE A 173 -15.27 -7.63 -5.85
CA PHE A 173 -16.47 -7.31 -6.64
C PHE A 173 -16.78 -8.42 -7.65
N GLU A 174 -15.73 -9.00 -8.23
CA GLU A 174 -15.75 -10.18 -9.08
C GLU A 174 -14.62 -11.12 -8.67
N ARG A 175 -14.56 -12.32 -9.28
CA ARG A 175 -13.52 -13.31 -8.96
C ARG A 175 -12.09 -12.73 -9.08
N ASP A 176 -11.88 -11.89 -10.07
CA ASP A 176 -10.58 -11.36 -10.43
C ASP A 176 -10.46 -9.83 -10.24
N LEU A 177 -11.52 -9.20 -9.69
CA LEU A 177 -11.58 -7.75 -9.49
C LEU A 177 -11.83 -7.42 -8.00
N ALA A 178 -10.94 -6.63 -7.40
CA ALA A 178 -11.05 -6.18 -6.02
C ALA A 178 -11.07 -4.65 -5.94
N LEU A 179 -11.93 -4.12 -5.08
CA LEU A 179 -11.92 -2.73 -4.63
C LEU A 179 -11.20 -2.66 -3.28
N THR A 180 -10.36 -1.65 -3.10
CA THR A 180 -9.56 -1.49 -1.89
C THR A 180 -9.70 -0.09 -1.32
N ALA A 181 -9.70 0.01 0.01
CA ALA A 181 -9.58 1.27 0.72
C ALA A 181 -8.67 1.09 1.91
N ARG A 182 -7.68 1.97 2.09
CA ARG A 182 -6.76 1.90 3.23
C ARG A 182 -6.37 3.27 3.75
N ILE A 183 -6.08 3.30 5.04
CA ILE A 183 -5.50 4.44 5.74
C ILE A 183 -4.23 3.96 6.43
N LYS A 184 -3.18 4.78 6.42
CA LYS A 184 -1.96 4.57 7.21
C LYS A 184 -1.60 5.87 7.89
N MET A 185 -1.13 5.80 9.13
CA MET A 185 -0.75 6.97 9.89
C MET A 185 0.35 6.66 10.90
N GLY A 186 1.10 7.69 11.26
CA GLY A 186 2.13 7.58 12.27
C GLY A 186 3.16 8.69 12.22
N PRO A 187 4.14 8.68 13.13
CA PRO A 187 5.22 9.65 13.15
C PRO A 187 6.23 9.38 12.03
N SER A 188 6.80 10.44 11.49
CA SER A 188 7.94 10.43 10.58
C SER A 188 9.11 11.16 11.23
N ILE A 189 10.24 10.49 11.37
CA ILE A 189 11.41 10.96 12.12
C ILE A 189 12.54 11.26 11.14
N SER A 190 13.04 12.51 11.16
CA SER A 190 14.27 12.86 10.44
C SER A 190 15.50 12.31 11.17
N THR A 191 16.38 11.62 10.45
CA THR A 191 17.55 10.94 11.03
C THR A 191 18.88 11.64 10.78
N LEU A 192 18.98 12.40 9.70
CA LEU A 192 20.24 12.98 9.21
C LEU A 192 20.26 14.50 9.24
N ASN A 193 19.17 15.15 9.56
CA ASN A 193 19.11 16.61 9.63
C ASN A 193 19.53 17.13 11.01
N ARG A 194 20.22 18.28 11.06
CA ARG A 194 20.61 18.95 12.32
C ARG A 194 19.42 19.38 13.18
N THR A 195 18.27 19.60 12.57
CA THR A 195 16.99 19.81 13.25
C THR A 195 16.22 18.49 13.30
N LYS A 196 16.18 17.87 14.48
CA LYS A 196 15.35 16.67 14.73
C LYS A 196 13.88 17.06 14.65
N ASN A 197 13.33 17.02 13.46
CA ASN A 197 11.90 17.27 13.25
C ASN A 197 11.14 15.94 13.22
N THR A 198 10.04 15.90 13.91
CA THR A 198 9.07 14.79 13.84
C THR A 198 7.78 15.34 13.27
N PHE A 199 7.28 14.70 12.22
CA PHE A 199 6.00 15.06 11.60
C PHE A 199 5.01 13.91 11.77
N PHE A 200 3.73 14.24 11.73
CA PHE A 200 2.69 13.24 11.61
C PHE A 200 2.41 12.97 10.13
N THR A 201 2.38 11.71 9.76
CA THR A 201 2.13 11.26 8.40
C THR A 201 0.78 10.58 8.31
N LEU A 202 0.02 10.90 7.29
CA LEU A 202 -1.28 10.30 6.98
C LEU A 202 -1.31 9.90 5.50
N TYR A 203 -1.71 8.66 5.22
CA TYR A 203 -2.05 8.17 3.89
C TYR A 203 -3.53 7.77 3.87
N PHE A 204 -4.21 8.10 2.80
CA PHE A 204 -5.54 7.61 2.50
C PHE A 204 -5.60 7.24 1.02
N LEU A 205 -5.80 5.96 0.72
CA LEU A 205 -5.75 5.43 -0.64
C LEU A 205 -6.97 4.58 -0.93
N LEU A 206 -7.58 4.84 -2.07
CA LEU A 206 -8.58 3.99 -2.71
C LEU A 206 -7.93 3.28 -3.90
N GLY A 207 -8.38 2.09 -4.23
CA GLY A 207 -7.77 1.36 -5.34
C GLY A 207 -8.66 0.31 -5.96
N VAL A 208 -8.22 -0.12 -7.14
CA VAL A 208 -8.81 -1.22 -7.90
C VAL A 208 -7.69 -2.18 -8.28
N ALA A 209 -7.84 -3.44 -7.95
CA ALA A 209 -6.91 -4.50 -8.30
C ALA A 209 -7.59 -5.50 -9.25
N TYR A 210 -6.89 -5.89 -10.30
CA TYR A 210 -7.30 -6.91 -11.24
C TYR A 210 -6.27 -8.02 -11.29
N ARG A 211 -6.74 -9.27 -11.10
CA ARG A 211 -5.93 -10.50 -11.21
C ARG A 211 -6.10 -11.11 -12.59
N PHE A 212 -5.04 -11.64 -13.16
CA PHE A 212 -5.05 -12.35 -14.45
C PHE A 212 -4.16 -13.60 -14.42
#